data_02339913a36d782845d6a91f3facc0df
#
_entry.id   02339913a36d782845d6a91f3facc0df
#
_cell.length_a   1.000
_cell.length_b   1.000
_cell.length_c   1.000
_cell.angle_alpha   90.00
_cell.angle_beta   90.00
_cell.angle_gamma   90.00
#
_symmetry.space_group_name_H-M   'P 1'
#
loop_
_entity.id
_entity.type
_entity.pdbx_description
1 polymer ?
#
loop_
_entity_poly.entity_id
_entity_poly.type
_entity_poly.pdbx_seq_one_letter_code
_entity_poly.pdbx_strand_id
1 'polypeptide(L)'
;MTTPAPSLGLPIVYLVDDEDVVRDALGWLLRSRRLLSEGFASAEAFEAMLAAKSPAALAEWPVAPSCLLLDVRMPGISGLVLFETLVQRGLTELLPVIFLTGHGDVPTAVAAVKRGAFDFVEKPFSNNALVDRVEQALARSAEALVLARAQDVTRRALAELTERERDVMRLVVEGKPNKLIADALQISVRTVEVHRAHVFDKMNVKSAVELANLLRGAENR
;
A
#
# COMPACT_ATOMS: atom_id res chain seq x y z
N MET A 1 -21.19 -16.14 3.02
CA MET A 1 -19.90 -16.74 3.35
C MET A 1 -18.87 -15.68 3.12
N THR A 2 -18.30 -15.12 4.16
CA THR A 2 -17.22 -14.13 4.08
C THR A 2 -15.97 -14.85 3.56
N THR A 3 -15.49 -14.47 2.39
CA THR A 3 -14.19 -14.90 1.89
C THR A 3 -13.15 -14.52 2.95
N PRO A 4 -12.31 -15.47 3.43
CA PRO A 4 -11.28 -15.12 4.40
C PRO A 4 -10.40 -14.02 3.79
N ALA A 5 -10.13 -12.98 4.58
CA ALA A 5 -9.20 -11.93 4.18
C ALA A 5 -7.88 -12.58 3.73
N PRO A 6 -7.28 -12.16 2.61
CA PRO A 6 -6.02 -12.70 2.14
C PRO A 6 -5.00 -12.59 3.28
N SER A 7 -4.37 -13.70 3.65
CA SER A 7 -3.34 -13.69 4.69
C SER A 7 -2.20 -12.80 4.21
N LEU A 8 -2.01 -11.69 4.90
CA LEU A 8 -0.82 -10.88 4.74
C LEU A 8 0.34 -11.67 5.34
N GLY A 9 1.52 -11.64 4.70
CA GLY A 9 2.74 -12.28 5.23
C GLY A 9 3.11 -11.78 6.62
N LEU A 10 4.18 -12.35 7.21
CA LEU A 10 4.67 -11.89 8.52
C LEU A 10 5.15 -10.44 8.43
N PRO A 11 4.80 -9.60 9.42
CA PRO A 11 5.24 -8.21 9.44
C PRO A 11 6.76 -8.08 9.47
N ILE A 12 7.31 -7.08 8.77
CA ILE A 12 8.73 -6.80 8.74
C ILE A 12 9.03 -5.32 9.00
N VAL A 13 10.06 -5.05 9.80
CA VAL A 13 10.56 -3.71 10.09
C VAL A 13 11.90 -3.54 9.41
N TYR A 14 12.00 -2.59 8.50
CA TYR A 14 13.26 -2.20 7.88
C TYR A 14 13.96 -1.17 8.77
N LEU A 15 15.26 -1.35 8.99
CA LEU A 15 16.11 -0.47 9.82
C LEU A 15 17.17 0.15 8.93
N VAL A 16 17.16 1.47 8.79
CA VAL A 16 18.21 2.19 8.06
C VAL A 16 18.87 3.19 9.00
N ASP A 17 20.08 2.87 9.40
CA ASP A 17 20.90 3.63 10.36
C ASP A 17 22.38 3.28 10.09
N ASP A 18 23.30 4.22 10.10
CA ASP A 18 24.71 3.95 9.80
C ASP A 18 25.47 3.33 11.00
N GLU A 19 24.94 3.46 12.21
CA GLU A 19 25.53 2.90 13.42
C GLU A 19 25.16 1.41 13.62
N ASP A 20 26.13 0.49 13.47
CA ASP A 20 25.92 -0.96 13.68
C ASP A 20 25.32 -1.25 15.06
N VAL A 21 25.81 -0.56 16.10
CA VAL A 21 25.35 -0.75 17.49
C VAL A 21 23.86 -0.42 17.62
N VAL A 22 23.40 0.62 16.96
CA VAL A 22 21.96 1.01 16.95
C VAL A 22 21.13 -0.02 16.21
N ARG A 23 21.57 -0.44 15.01
CA ARG A 23 20.87 -1.46 14.24
C ARG A 23 20.76 -2.78 14.99
N ASP A 24 21.83 -3.23 15.62
CA ASP A 24 21.85 -4.46 16.42
C ASP A 24 20.91 -4.35 17.62
N ALA A 25 20.98 -3.26 18.38
CA ALA A 25 20.11 -3.03 19.54
C ALA A 25 18.63 -3.02 19.15
N LEU A 26 18.27 -2.33 18.04
CA LEU A 26 16.91 -2.31 17.51
C LEU A 26 16.47 -3.69 17.00
N GLY A 27 17.34 -4.41 16.32
CA GLY A 27 17.09 -5.78 15.87
C GLY A 27 16.80 -6.74 17.04
N TRP A 28 17.56 -6.64 18.13
CA TRP A 28 17.31 -7.41 19.37
C TRP A 28 15.98 -7.01 20.02
N LEU A 29 15.69 -5.72 20.12
CA LEU A 29 14.43 -5.21 20.67
C LEU A 29 13.23 -5.77 19.90
N LEU A 30 13.22 -5.62 18.57
CA LEU A 30 12.13 -6.08 17.70
C LEU A 30 11.96 -7.61 17.78
N ARG A 31 13.05 -8.36 17.76
CA ARG A 31 13.02 -9.83 17.92
C ARG A 31 12.42 -10.25 19.24
N SER A 32 12.71 -9.53 20.34
CA SER A 32 12.12 -9.80 21.66
C SER A 32 10.59 -9.64 21.66
N ARG A 33 10.07 -8.87 20.72
CA ARG A 33 8.62 -8.63 20.47
C ARG A 33 8.07 -9.50 19.34
N ARG A 34 8.84 -10.49 18.85
CA ARG A 34 8.46 -11.38 17.74
C ARG A 34 8.22 -10.65 16.39
N LEU A 35 8.83 -9.49 16.21
CA LEU A 35 8.84 -8.75 14.97
C LEU A 35 10.09 -9.10 14.15
N LEU A 36 9.90 -9.35 12.87
CA LEU A 36 11.02 -9.53 11.94
C LEU A 36 11.62 -8.16 11.62
N SER A 37 12.95 -8.12 11.48
CA SER A 37 13.64 -6.91 11.05
C SER A 37 14.75 -7.21 10.06
N GLU A 38 15.00 -6.25 9.17
CA GLU A 38 16.12 -6.26 8.21
C GLU A 38 16.84 -4.92 8.28
N GLY A 39 18.15 -4.96 8.50
CA GLY A 39 19.00 -3.78 8.72
C GLY A 39 19.81 -3.41 7.49
N PHE A 40 19.96 -2.10 7.26
CA PHE A 40 20.73 -1.50 6.18
C PHE A 40 21.65 -0.43 6.77
N ALA A 41 22.93 -0.46 6.39
CA ALA A 41 23.93 0.46 6.92
C ALA A 41 23.88 1.85 6.25
N SER A 42 23.05 2.05 5.23
CA SER A 42 22.88 3.34 4.55
C SER A 42 21.61 3.38 3.73
N ALA A 43 21.23 4.60 3.32
CA ALA A 43 20.13 4.81 2.39
C ALA A 43 20.38 4.13 1.04
N GLU A 44 21.61 4.16 0.55
CA GLU A 44 22.02 3.54 -0.72
C GLU A 44 21.86 2.02 -0.67
N ALA A 45 22.16 1.39 0.47
CA ALA A 45 21.98 -0.05 0.65
C ALA A 45 20.50 -0.42 0.60
N PHE A 46 19.63 0.37 1.20
CA PHE A 46 18.18 0.18 1.13
C PHE A 46 17.65 0.41 -0.30
N GLU A 47 18.09 1.47 -0.98
CA GLU A 47 17.73 1.70 -2.37
C GLU A 47 18.21 0.57 -3.31
N ALA A 48 19.40 0.04 -3.07
CA ALA A 48 19.93 -1.11 -3.82
C ALA A 48 19.05 -2.35 -3.65
N MET A 49 18.54 -2.61 -2.43
CA MET A 49 17.56 -3.69 -2.18
C MET A 49 16.28 -3.46 -2.99
N LEU A 50 15.77 -2.24 -3.06
CA LEU A 50 14.59 -1.92 -3.88
C LEU A 50 14.89 -2.09 -5.38
N ALA A 51 16.05 -1.61 -5.83
CA ALA A 51 16.47 -1.68 -7.23
C ALA A 51 16.74 -3.12 -7.72
N ALA A 52 17.11 -4.03 -6.81
CA ALA A 52 17.31 -5.44 -7.13
C ALA A 52 16.00 -6.18 -7.42
N LYS A 53 14.83 -5.60 -7.09
CA LYS A 53 13.52 -6.19 -7.40
C LYS A 53 13.18 -5.97 -8.87
N SER A 54 12.61 -6.98 -9.51
CA SER A 54 12.04 -6.80 -10.85
C SER A 54 10.92 -5.72 -10.81
N PRO A 55 10.59 -5.07 -11.93
CA PRO A 55 9.50 -4.09 -11.97
C PRO A 55 8.18 -4.67 -11.46
N ALA A 56 7.85 -5.93 -11.78
CA ALA A 56 6.65 -6.60 -11.29
C ALA A 56 6.70 -6.82 -9.77
N ALA A 57 7.84 -7.28 -9.23
CA ALA A 57 8.01 -7.48 -7.79
C ALA A 57 8.00 -6.17 -7.02
N LEU A 58 8.52 -5.08 -7.60
CA LEU A 58 8.48 -3.76 -6.99
C LEU A 58 7.05 -3.17 -6.99
N ALA A 59 6.27 -3.43 -8.03
CA ALA A 59 4.87 -2.99 -8.11
C ALA A 59 3.97 -3.67 -7.05
N GLU A 60 4.34 -4.87 -6.60
CA GLU A 60 3.63 -5.62 -5.54
C GLU A 60 4.25 -5.42 -4.15
N TRP A 61 5.39 -4.73 -4.05
CA TRP A 61 6.11 -4.50 -2.78
C TRP A 61 5.54 -3.30 -2.01
N PRO A 62 5.45 -3.39 -0.67
CA PRO A 62 5.74 -4.55 0.17
C PRO A 62 4.62 -5.62 0.12
N VAL A 63 5.02 -6.90 0.18
CA VAL A 63 4.06 -8.03 0.13
C VAL A 63 3.46 -8.38 1.50
N ALA A 64 4.00 -7.82 2.57
CA ALA A 64 3.58 -8.01 3.96
C ALA A 64 3.53 -6.65 4.68
N PRO A 65 2.80 -6.53 5.80
CA PRO A 65 2.81 -5.32 6.61
C PRO A 65 4.24 -4.92 6.95
N SER A 66 4.61 -3.70 6.62
CA SER A 66 5.98 -3.24 6.72
C SER A 66 6.05 -1.81 7.23
N CYS A 67 7.11 -1.47 7.96
CA CYS A 67 7.45 -0.09 8.27
C CYS A 67 8.96 0.13 8.19
N LEU A 68 9.37 1.36 8.06
CA LEU A 68 10.77 1.78 8.00
C LEU A 68 11.12 2.63 9.21
N LEU A 69 12.09 2.17 10.02
CA LEU A 69 12.79 2.99 10.99
C LEU A 69 14.00 3.59 10.28
N LEU A 70 14.06 4.91 10.21
CA LEU A 70 15.01 5.63 9.37
C LEU A 70 15.75 6.69 10.18
N ASP A 71 17.05 6.54 10.31
CA ASP A 71 17.87 7.61 10.90
C ASP A 71 17.89 8.84 9.98
N VAL A 72 17.80 10.02 10.58
CA VAL A 72 17.82 11.30 9.86
C VAL A 72 19.21 11.60 9.30
N ARG A 73 20.25 11.38 10.11
CA ARG A 73 21.62 11.78 9.78
C ARG A 73 22.50 10.59 9.49
N MET A 74 22.75 10.35 8.25
CA MET A 74 23.68 9.32 7.78
C MET A 74 24.69 9.91 6.81
N PRO A 75 25.92 9.35 6.73
CA PRO A 75 26.87 9.69 5.67
C PRO A 75 26.29 9.41 4.29
N GLY A 76 26.66 10.19 3.29
CA GLY A 76 26.14 10.05 1.94
C GLY A 76 24.72 10.58 1.81
N ILE A 77 23.77 9.71 1.47
CA ILE A 77 22.35 10.06 1.34
C ILE A 77 21.72 10.10 2.73
N SER A 78 21.22 11.27 3.15
CA SER A 78 20.50 11.40 4.42
C SER A 78 19.15 10.69 4.39
N GLY A 79 18.62 10.33 5.58
CA GLY A 79 17.29 9.73 5.70
C GLY A 79 16.18 10.58 5.10
N LEU A 80 16.30 11.90 5.14
CA LEU A 80 15.32 12.79 4.53
C LEU A 80 15.30 12.69 3.01
N VAL A 81 16.45 12.57 2.37
CA VAL A 81 16.54 12.40 0.92
C VAL A 81 15.97 11.05 0.50
N LEU A 82 16.29 9.98 1.25
CA LEU A 82 15.66 8.67 1.03
C LEU A 82 14.13 8.75 1.17
N PHE A 83 13.63 9.40 2.22
CA PHE A 83 12.21 9.59 2.42
C PHE A 83 11.53 10.33 1.26
N GLU A 84 12.14 11.41 0.77
CA GLU A 84 11.62 12.13 -0.40
C GLU A 84 11.54 11.24 -1.64
N THR A 85 12.54 10.39 -1.86
CA THR A 85 12.53 9.39 -2.94
C THR A 85 11.37 8.40 -2.76
N LEU A 86 11.12 7.91 -1.54
CA LEU A 86 10.00 7.00 -1.24
C LEU A 86 8.64 7.69 -1.46
N VAL A 87 8.49 8.96 -1.07
CA VAL A 87 7.29 9.76 -1.33
C VAL A 87 7.04 9.91 -2.84
N GLN A 88 8.07 10.27 -3.62
CA GLN A 88 7.96 10.41 -5.07
C GLN A 88 7.57 9.09 -5.76
N ARG A 89 7.99 7.96 -5.21
CA ARG A 89 7.62 6.62 -5.70
C ARG A 89 6.25 6.14 -5.19
N GLY A 90 5.56 6.90 -4.34
CA GLY A 90 4.27 6.52 -3.75
C GLY A 90 4.35 5.34 -2.78
N LEU A 91 5.53 5.04 -2.22
CA LEU A 91 5.74 3.87 -1.36
C LEU A 91 5.34 4.12 0.10
N THR A 92 5.27 5.36 0.56
CA THR A 92 5.07 5.72 1.97
C THR A 92 3.68 5.37 2.50
N GLU A 93 2.71 5.14 1.64
CA GLU A 93 1.39 4.66 2.06
C GLU A 93 1.42 3.20 2.51
N LEU A 94 2.19 2.36 1.82
CA LEU A 94 2.34 0.94 2.10
C LEU A 94 3.50 0.65 3.06
N LEU A 95 4.48 1.54 3.11
CA LEU A 95 5.66 1.52 3.98
C LEU A 95 5.70 2.79 4.83
N PRO A 96 4.94 2.87 5.93
CA PRO A 96 5.02 4.00 6.85
C PRO A 96 6.44 4.18 7.37
N VAL A 97 6.92 5.43 7.40
CA VAL A 97 8.27 5.79 7.82
C VAL A 97 8.22 6.46 9.19
N ILE A 98 8.99 5.92 10.13
CA ILE A 98 9.25 6.50 11.45
C ILE A 98 10.70 6.98 11.46
N PHE A 99 10.91 8.28 11.64
CA PHE A 99 12.25 8.81 11.78
C PHE A 99 12.82 8.59 13.17
N LEU A 100 14.09 8.16 13.23
CA LEU A 100 14.88 8.21 14.44
C LEU A 100 15.75 9.46 14.39
N THR A 101 15.60 10.36 15.36
CA THR A 101 16.23 11.69 15.30
C THR A 101 17.06 11.97 16.54
N GLY A 102 18.22 12.60 16.38
CA GLY A 102 19.00 13.15 17.48
C GLY A 102 18.53 14.55 17.90
N HIS A 103 19.10 15.06 18.98
CA HIS A 103 18.88 16.44 19.44
C HIS A 103 19.19 17.45 18.32
N GLY A 104 18.26 18.38 18.09
CA GLY A 104 18.40 19.42 17.06
C GLY A 104 17.74 19.11 15.70
N ASP A 105 17.33 17.87 15.45
CA ASP A 105 16.66 17.47 14.21
C ASP A 105 15.11 17.50 14.29
N VAL A 106 14.58 17.79 15.49
CA VAL A 106 13.12 17.82 15.73
C VAL A 106 12.36 18.73 14.75
N PRO A 107 12.80 19.96 14.45
CA PRO A 107 12.10 20.78 13.46
C PRO A 107 12.02 20.14 12.08
N THR A 108 13.09 19.45 11.68
CA THR A 108 13.18 18.74 10.40
C THR A 108 12.29 17.50 10.39
N ALA A 109 12.25 16.75 11.49
CA ALA A 109 11.36 15.60 11.65
C ALA A 109 9.89 16.01 11.61
N VAL A 110 9.52 17.11 12.29
CA VAL A 110 8.16 17.69 12.22
C VAL A 110 7.79 18.09 10.78
N ALA A 111 8.72 18.67 10.03
CA ALA A 111 8.49 18.98 8.63
C ALA A 111 8.28 17.71 7.79
N ALA A 112 9.00 16.63 8.07
CA ALA A 112 8.83 15.35 7.39
C ALA A 112 7.46 14.71 7.69
N VAL A 113 6.97 14.78 8.92
CA VAL A 113 5.61 14.30 9.27
C VAL A 113 4.54 15.08 8.50
N LYS A 114 4.69 16.40 8.36
CA LYS A 114 3.79 17.21 7.52
C LYS A 114 3.83 16.83 6.04
N ARG A 115 4.89 16.17 5.58
CA ARG A 115 5.08 15.66 4.21
C ARG A 115 4.69 14.19 4.06
N GLY A 116 4.09 13.58 5.09
CA GLY A 116 3.55 12.23 5.04
C GLY A 116 4.40 11.15 5.70
N ALA A 117 5.45 11.50 6.46
CA ALA A 117 6.08 10.54 7.37
C ALA A 117 5.05 10.13 8.45
N PHE A 118 5.12 8.87 8.87
CA PHE A 118 4.19 8.35 9.86
C PHE A 118 4.39 9.00 11.23
N ASP A 119 5.65 9.05 11.69
CA ASP A 119 6.00 9.65 12.97
C ASP A 119 7.52 9.93 13.05
N PHE A 120 7.95 10.48 14.18
CA PHE A 120 9.36 10.55 14.56
C PHE A 120 9.56 10.19 16.04
N VAL A 121 10.74 9.69 16.36
CA VAL A 121 11.15 9.31 17.73
C VAL A 121 12.52 9.89 18.02
N GLU A 122 12.61 10.71 19.07
CA GLU A 122 13.86 11.35 19.47
C GLU A 122 14.75 10.39 20.27
N LYS A 123 16.02 10.30 19.90
CA LYS A 123 17.07 9.57 20.63
C LYS A 123 17.57 10.43 21.83
N PRO A 124 17.67 9.88 23.09
CA PRO A 124 17.37 8.51 23.48
C PRO A 124 15.87 8.27 23.70
N PHE A 125 15.36 7.13 23.24
CA PHE A 125 13.95 6.79 23.32
C PHE A 125 13.66 5.63 24.28
N SER A 126 12.42 5.56 24.74
CA SER A 126 11.91 4.38 25.45
C SER A 126 11.67 3.23 24.49
N ASN A 127 12.18 2.04 24.80
CA ASN A 127 11.97 0.83 24.00
C ASN A 127 10.47 0.52 23.81
N ASN A 128 9.66 0.68 24.85
CA ASN A 128 8.23 0.44 24.76
C ASN A 128 7.53 1.46 23.85
N ALA A 129 7.85 2.75 23.99
CA ALA A 129 7.28 3.79 23.15
C ALA A 129 7.63 3.59 21.67
N LEU A 130 8.86 3.17 21.34
CA LEU A 130 9.24 2.87 19.97
C LEU A 130 8.46 1.67 19.42
N VAL A 131 8.35 0.59 20.19
CA VAL A 131 7.61 -0.61 19.78
C VAL A 131 6.13 -0.29 19.53
N ASP A 132 5.49 0.49 20.41
CA ASP A 132 4.10 0.91 20.23
C ASP A 132 3.91 1.68 18.90
N ARG A 133 4.88 2.54 18.53
CA ARG A 133 4.84 3.25 17.25
C ARG A 133 5.05 2.33 16.05
N VAL A 134 5.96 1.38 16.17
CA VAL A 134 6.17 0.34 15.15
C VAL A 134 4.91 -0.49 14.93
N GLU A 135 4.25 -0.94 15.99
CA GLU A 135 3.01 -1.72 15.89
C GLU A 135 1.89 -0.90 15.21
N GLN A 136 1.75 0.39 15.54
CA GLN A 136 0.79 1.28 14.88
C GLN A 136 1.12 1.46 13.39
N ALA A 137 2.39 1.63 13.03
CA ALA A 137 2.84 1.74 11.65
C ALA A 137 2.57 0.45 10.86
N LEU A 138 2.84 -0.71 11.44
CA LEU A 138 2.55 -2.01 10.83
C LEU A 138 1.05 -2.24 10.64
N ALA A 139 0.22 -1.83 11.60
CA ALA A 139 -1.24 -1.88 11.45
C ALA A 139 -1.71 -0.98 10.30
N ARG A 140 -1.19 0.24 10.19
CA ARG A 140 -1.47 1.16 9.07
C ARG A 140 -1.07 0.55 7.72
N SER A 141 0.13 -0.06 7.64
CA SER A 141 0.59 -0.76 6.45
C SER A 141 -0.33 -1.93 6.08
N ALA A 142 -0.77 -2.72 7.07
CA ALA A 142 -1.69 -3.83 6.83
C ALA A 142 -3.02 -3.37 6.22
N GLU A 143 -3.62 -2.31 6.75
CA GLU A 143 -4.85 -1.71 6.21
C GLU A 143 -4.65 -1.22 4.77
N ALA A 144 -3.56 -0.51 4.51
CA ALA A 144 -3.24 0.00 3.18
C ALA A 144 -3.01 -1.13 2.17
N LEU A 145 -2.33 -2.22 2.57
CA LEU A 145 -2.11 -3.39 1.73
C LEU A 145 -3.41 -4.12 1.38
N VAL A 146 -4.33 -4.28 2.33
CA VAL A 146 -5.64 -4.88 2.07
C VAL A 146 -6.40 -4.06 1.02
N LEU A 147 -6.39 -2.74 1.17
CA LEU A 147 -7.05 -1.83 0.24
C LEU A 147 -6.40 -1.87 -1.16
N ALA A 148 -5.07 -1.80 -1.22
CA ALA A 148 -4.32 -1.84 -2.49
C ALA A 148 -4.57 -3.16 -3.24
N ARG A 149 -4.59 -4.30 -2.54
CA ARG A 149 -4.90 -5.60 -3.15
C ARG A 149 -6.33 -5.69 -3.68
N ALA A 150 -7.30 -5.17 -2.93
CA ALA A 150 -8.69 -5.13 -3.39
C ALA A 150 -8.84 -4.28 -4.67
N GLN A 151 -8.15 -3.15 -4.73
CA GLN A 151 -8.11 -2.29 -5.92
C GLN A 151 -7.44 -2.97 -7.12
N ASP A 152 -6.32 -3.69 -6.88
CA ASP A 152 -5.63 -4.42 -7.95
C ASP A 152 -6.50 -5.54 -8.55
N VAL A 153 -7.22 -6.28 -7.70
CA VAL A 153 -8.21 -7.29 -8.16
C VAL A 153 -9.27 -6.64 -9.04
N THR A 154 -9.83 -5.51 -8.60
CA THR A 154 -10.83 -4.77 -9.38
C THR A 154 -10.26 -4.27 -10.71
N ARG A 155 -9.05 -3.73 -10.70
CA ARG A 155 -8.38 -3.24 -11.90
C ARG A 155 -8.12 -4.35 -12.91
N ARG A 156 -7.66 -5.53 -12.44
CA ARG A 156 -7.45 -6.71 -13.30
C ARG A 156 -8.77 -7.19 -13.90
N ALA A 157 -9.82 -7.29 -13.10
CA ALA A 157 -11.15 -7.67 -13.58
C ALA A 157 -11.68 -6.69 -14.64
N LEU A 158 -11.50 -5.38 -14.47
CA LEU A 158 -11.83 -4.36 -15.44
C LEU A 158 -11.03 -4.51 -16.76
N ALA A 159 -9.76 -4.91 -16.66
CA ALA A 159 -8.92 -5.13 -17.84
C ALA A 159 -9.40 -6.33 -18.69
N GLU A 160 -10.02 -7.34 -18.07
CA GLU A 160 -10.57 -8.53 -18.74
C GLU A 160 -11.89 -8.27 -19.48
N LEU A 161 -12.55 -7.11 -19.26
CA LEU A 161 -13.78 -6.79 -19.95
C LEU A 161 -13.48 -6.43 -21.41
N THR A 162 -14.28 -6.99 -22.33
CA THR A 162 -14.32 -6.56 -23.72
C THR A 162 -14.89 -5.15 -23.85
N GLU A 163 -14.69 -4.47 -24.98
CA GLU A 163 -15.27 -3.14 -25.23
C GLU A 163 -16.80 -3.15 -25.04
N ARG A 164 -17.47 -4.17 -25.57
CA ARG A 164 -18.93 -4.29 -25.42
C ARG A 164 -19.39 -4.52 -23.99
N GLU A 165 -18.66 -5.30 -23.23
CA GLU A 165 -18.95 -5.49 -21.80
C GLU A 165 -18.71 -4.19 -21.01
N ARG A 166 -17.68 -3.40 -21.34
CA ARG A 166 -17.46 -2.07 -20.75
C ARG A 166 -18.57 -1.08 -21.08
N ASP A 167 -19.08 -1.09 -22.33
CA ASP A 167 -20.21 -0.24 -22.73
C ASP A 167 -21.46 -0.59 -21.93
N VAL A 168 -21.77 -1.89 -21.83
CA VAL A 168 -22.90 -2.37 -21.05
C VAL A 168 -22.70 -2.05 -19.57
N MET A 169 -21.52 -2.27 -19.00
CA MET A 169 -21.17 -1.96 -17.61
C MET A 169 -21.44 -0.49 -17.27
N ARG A 170 -20.99 0.45 -18.10
CA ARG A 170 -21.20 1.90 -17.90
C ARG A 170 -22.70 2.22 -17.78
N LEU A 171 -23.50 1.72 -18.71
CA LEU A 171 -24.96 1.98 -18.74
C LEU A 171 -25.71 1.30 -17.58
N VAL A 172 -25.22 0.13 -17.11
CA VAL A 172 -25.73 -0.55 -15.91
C VAL A 172 -25.47 0.28 -14.65
N VAL A 173 -24.28 0.84 -14.51
CA VAL A 173 -23.90 1.70 -13.37
C VAL A 173 -24.69 3.01 -13.36
N GLU A 174 -25.05 3.54 -14.54
CA GLU A 174 -25.98 4.66 -14.69
C GLU A 174 -27.44 4.31 -14.31
N GLY A 175 -27.73 3.05 -13.99
CA GLY A 175 -29.05 2.60 -13.61
C GLY A 175 -30.02 2.39 -14.79
N LYS A 176 -29.53 2.33 -16.03
CA LYS A 176 -30.39 2.15 -17.21
C LYS A 176 -30.98 0.73 -17.27
N PRO A 177 -32.28 0.57 -17.55
CA PRO A 177 -32.90 -0.73 -17.78
C PRO A 177 -32.41 -1.36 -19.10
N ASN A 178 -32.45 -2.70 -19.19
CA ASN A 178 -31.92 -3.45 -20.33
C ASN A 178 -32.48 -2.97 -21.70
N LYS A 179 -33.73 -2.54 -21.75
CA LYS A 179 -34.34 -2.01 -22.99
C LYS A 179 -33.62 -0.75 -23.49
N LEU A 180 -33.36 0.21 -22.58
CA LEU A 180 -32.66 1.45 -22.95
C LEU A 180 -31.17 1.19 -23.27
N ILE A 181 -30.53 0.19 -22.64
CA ILE A 181 -29.18 -0.24 -22.99
C ILE A 181 -29.16 -0.85 -24.39
N ALA A 182 -30.13 -1.71 -24.71
CA ALA A 182 -30.29 -2.34 -26.03
C ALA A 182 -30.45 -1.29 -27.13
N ASP A 183 -31.31 -0.31 -26.91
CA ASP A 183 -31.55 0.81 -27.85
C ASP A 183 -30.29 1.66 -28.04
N ALA A 184 -29.61 2.02 -26.94
CA ALA A 184 -28.41 2.85 -26.98
C ALA A 184 -27.23 2.17 -27.70
N LEU A 185 -27.09 0.86 -27.55
CA LEU A 185 -25.98 0.08 -28.12
C LEU A 185 -26.35 -0.61 -29.45
N GLN A 186 -27.62 -0.45 -29.93
CA GLN A 186 -28.16 -1.06 -31.14
C GLN A 186 -28.00 -2.59 -31.17
N ILE A 187 -28.34 -3.26 -30.06
CA ILE A 187 -28.31 -4.72 -29.87
C ILE A 187 -29.64 -5.20 -29.30
N SER A 188 -29.86 -6.52 -29.30
CA SER A 188 -31.06 -7.08 -28.68
C SER A 188 -31.00 -7.02 -27.14
N VAL A 189 -32.18 -6.96 -26.50
CA VAL A 189 -32.30 -7.06 -25.03
C VAL A 189 -31.62 -8.33 -24.50
N ARG A 190 -31.79 -9.46 -25.21
CA ARG A 190 -31.16 -10.72 -24.84
C ARG A 190 -29.65 -10.65 -24.93
N THR A 191 -29.08 -9.93 -25.88
CA THR A 191 -27.62 -9.69 -25.97
C THR A 191 -27.14 -8.85 -24.79
N VAL A 192 -27.93 -7.84 -24.37
CA VAL A 192 -27.62 -7.08 -23.15
C VAL A 192 -27.59 -7.97 -21.91
N GLU A 193 -28.56 -8.88 -21.77
CA GLU A 193 -28.60 -9.81 -20.63
C GLU A 193 -27.36 -10.70 -20.58
N VAL A 194 -26.90 -11.21 -21.72
CA VAL A 194 -25.69 -12.01 -21.84
C VAL A 194 -24.48 -11.20 -21.43
N HIS A 195 -24.30 -9.99 -21.96
CA HIS A 195 -23.15 -9.14 -21.57
C HIS A 195 -23.19 -8.75 -20.09
N ARG A 196 -24.38 -8.46 -19.54
CA ARG A 196 -24.54 -8.19 -18.10
C ARG A 196 -24.11 -9.38 -17.26
N ALA A 197 -24.50 -10.59 -17.63
CA ALA A 197 -24.08 -11.80 -16.92
C ALA A 197 -22.56 -11.97 -16.94
N HIS A 198 -21.92 -11.79 -18.09
CA HIS A 198 -20.47 -11.84 -18.21
C HIS A 198 -19.77 -10.76 -17.38
N VAL A 199 -20.29 -9.50 -17.40
CA VAL A 199 -19.75 -8.42 -16.55
C VAL A 199 -19.86 -8.78 -15.09
N PHE A 200 -21.02 -9.26 -14.63
CA PHE A 200 -21.21 -9.62 -13.22
C PHE A 200 -20.31 -10.79 -12.79
N ASP A 201 -20.11 -11.78 -13.66
CA ASP A 201 -19.23 -12.90 -13.42
C ASP A 201 -17.76 -12.45 -13.33
N LYS A 202 -17.25 -11.71 -14.33
CA LYS A 202 -15.88 -11.20 -14.37
C LYS A 202 -15.57 -10.24 -13.21
N MET A 203 -16.53 -9.38 -12.85
CA MET A 203 -16.40 -8.44 -11.74
C MET A 203 -16.71 -9.06 -10.38
N ASN A 204 -17.11 -10.34 -10.36
CA ASN A 204 -17.48 -11.08 -9.15
C ASN A 204 -18.52 -10.34 -8.28
N VAL A 205 -19.57 -9.82 -8.91
CA VAL A 205 -20.68 -9.12 -8.26
C VAL A 205 -22.01 -9.76 -8.60
N LYS A 206 -23.02 -9.58 -7.73
CA LYS A 206 -24.35 -10.18 -7.90
C LYS A 206 -25.42 -9.18 -8.34
N SER A 207 -25.12 -7.89 -8.30
CA SER A 207 -26.09 -6.83 -8.60
C SER A 207 -25.42 -5.59 -9.18
N ALA A 208 -26.23 -4.76 -9.87
CA ALA A 208 -25.80 -3.45 -10.36
C ALA A 208 -25.37 -2.52 -9.21
N VAL A 209 -25.99 -2.65 -8.04
CA VAL A 209 -25.63 -1.86 -6.85
C VAL A 209 -24.24 -2.24 -6.33
N GLU A 210 -23.96 -3.56 -6.24
CA GLU A 210 -22.62 -4.03 -5.87
C GLU A 210 -21.55 -3.58 -6.87
N LEU A 211 -21.85 -3.66 -8.18
CA LEU A 211 -20.96 -3.18 -9.23
C LEU A 211 -20.66 -1.68 -9.08
N ALA A 212 -21.69 -0.86 -8.89
CA ALA A 212 -21.53 0.58 -8.70
C ALA A 212 -20.72 0.93 -7.43
N ASN A 213 -20.90 0.18 -6.33
CA ASN A 213 -20.14 0.36 -5.11
C ASN A 213 -18.66 -0.04 -5.30
N LEU A 214 -18.40 -1.15 -5.99
CA LEU A 214 -17.06 -1.63 -6.30
C LEU A 214 -16.26 -0.59 -7.11
N LEU A 215 -16.89 -0.02 -8.15
CA LEU A 215 -16.24 0.97 -9.01
C LEU A 215 -16.00 2.30 -8.30
N ARG A 216 -16.93 2.78 -7.48
CA ARG A 216 -16.72 3.98 -6.65
C ARG A 216 -15.55 3.83 -5.68
N GLY A 217 -15.37 2.64 -5.12
CA GLY A 217 -14.21 2.34 -4.27
C GLY A 217 -12.87 2.34 -5.02
N ALA A 218 -12.89 2.12 -6.34
CA ALA A 218 -11.70 2.13 -7.18
C ALA A 218 -11.33 3.53 -7.72
N GLU A 219 -12.29 4.46 -7.83
CA GLU A 219 -12.10 5.82 -8.38
C GLU A 219 -11.65 6.86 -7.33
N ASN A 220 -11.80 6.57 -6.02
CA ASN A 220 -11.57 7.55 -4.95
C ASN A 220 -10.08 7.73 -4.57
N ARG A 221 -9.16 7.71 -5.58
CA ARG A 221 -7.76 8.19 -5.43
C ARG A 221 -7.17 8.72 -6.73
#